data_105d1c0955eac8df538a314b4ff2f8db
#
_entry.id   105d1c0955eac8df538a314b4ff2f8db
#
_cell.length_a   1.000
_cell.length_b   1.000
_cell.length_c   1.000
_cell.angle_alpha   90.00
_cell.angle_beta   90.00
_cell.angle_gamma   90.00
#
_symmetry.space_group_name_H-M   'P 1'
#
loop_
_entity.id
_entity.type
_entity.pdbx_description
1 polymer ?
#
loop_
_entity_poly.entity_id
_entity_poly.type
_entity_poly.pdbx_seq_one_letter_code
_entity_poly.pdbx_strand_id
1 'polypeptide(L)'
;MSVDHTRAPVLEALVDYRRRGRLSFTPPGHKQARGADPAVREVLGDAVFLGDVLAAGGLDDRLTRGQVLERAEKLMADAVHAEHTFFTTCGSSLSVKAAMLSVAGPHEKLLVGRDAHKSVVSGLVLAGIEPVWVEPRWDAERHLAHPPAPEDFARAFAAHPDAKGALVTSPTPYGACADLRGIAQVCHGRRLPLIVDEAWGAHLPFHPDLPSWAMDAGADICVTSIHKMGSGLEQGSVFHVQGDLVPPQLLKNRSDLLGTTSPSVLIYAGLDGWRRQMALRGRELMGGALELAAEVRGAIEEIDGLHVNDRDDFCGAGLADDFDPLPTIIDISGIGVTGYRAADWLREHREVEMHLVDHRRIGAQITHGDDRETTGELLAALKELARIAPDLRDAPEVDVPSPAELRLEQVALPRDAFFGSAEDVPVAEAAGRIAAEMITPYPPGIPAVLPGERLTEPVLRYLRTGLGAGMYLPDPGDPELESVRVVK
;
A
#
# COMPACT_ATOMS: atom_id res chain seq x y z
N MET A 1 -25.78 19.71 -12.97
CA MET A 1 -26.07 18.66 -13.98
C MET A 1 -25.60 17.35 -13.36
N SER A 2 -26.41 16.29 -13.39
CA SER A 2 -25.98 14.99 -12.89
C SER A 2 -24.78 14.50 -13.72
N VAL A 3 -23.78 13.99 -13.05
CA VAL A 3 -22.58 13.41 -13.66
C VAL A 3 -22.95 12.08 -14.34
N ASP A 4 -22.51 11.86 -15.58
CA ASP A 4 -22.80 10.64 -16.34
C ASP A 4 -21.69 9.59 -16.12
N HIS A 5 -21.86 8.72 -15.15
CA HIS A 5 -20.91 7.65 -14.82
C HIS A 5 -20.83 6.51 -15.85
N THR A 6 -21.71 6.45 -16.83
CA THR A 6 -21.60 5.45 -17.92
C THR A 6 -20.42 5.74 -18.84
N ARG A 7 -19.93 6.97 -18.85
CA ARG A 7 -18.79 7.40 -19.64
C ARG A 7 -17.46 6.94 -19.06
N ALA A 8 -16.51 6.65 -19.91
CA ALA A 8 -15.11 6.39 -19.59
C ALA A 8 -14.20 7.14 -20.58
N PRO A 9 -13.93 8.44 -20.32
CA PRO A 9 -13.29 9.33 -21.31
C PRO A 9 -11.96 8.82 -21.85
N VAL A 10 -11.09 8.23 -21.01
CA VAL A 10 -9.78 7.71 -21.44
C VAL A 10 -9.96 6.48 -22.30
N LEU A 11 -10.82 5.54 -21.89
CA LEU A 11 -11.10 4.33 -22.64
C LEU A 11 -11.76 4.64 -23.97
N GLU A 12 -12.74 5.57 -24.00
CA GLU A 12 -13.43 6.01 -25.21
C GLU A 12 -12.47 6.69 -26.20
N ALA A 13 -11.57 7.55 -25.69
CA ALA A 13 -10.55 8.21 -26.51
C ALA A 13 -9.57 7.20 -27.11
N LEU A 14 -9.19 6.15 -26.36
CA LEU A 14 -8.33 5.08 -26.86
C LEU A 14 -9.01 4.28 -28.00
N VAL A 15 -10.30 3.95 -27.84
CA VAL A 15 -11.09 3.29 -28.89
C VAL A 15 -11.13 4.17 -30.15
N ASP A 16 -11.35 5.47 -30.00
CA ASP A 16 -11.39 6.43 -31.09
C ASP A 16 -10.05 6.58 -31.81
N TYR A 17 -8.97 6.64 -31.04
CA TYR A 17 -7.59 6.67 -31.57
C TYR A 17 -7.31 5.44 -32.43
N ARG A 18 -7.67 4.24 -31.98
CA ARG A 18 -7.52 2.99 -32.74
C ARG A 18 -8.34 2.98 -34.03
N ARG A 19 -9.60 3.46 -33.98
CA ARG A 19 -10.48 3.52 -35.16
C ARG A 19 -9.96 4.45 -36.26
N ARG A 20 -9.22 5.51 -35.88
CA ARG A 20 -8.65 6.46 -36.86
C ARG A 20 -7.50 5.88 -37.66
N GLY A 21 -6.90 4.78 -37.24
CA GLY A 21 -5.81 4.10 -37.95
C GLY A 21 -4.59 5.00 -38.23
N ARG A 22 -4.25 5.91 -37.32
CA ARG A 22 -3.16 6.89 -37.51
C ARG A 22 -1.82 6.21 -37.68
N LEU A 23 -1.03 6.65 -38.67
CA LEU A 23 0.38 6.31 -38.75
C LEU A 23 1.16 7.16 -37.78
N SER A 24 1.78 6.52 -36.78
CA SER A 24 2.54 7.22 -35.75
C SER A 24 4.04 7.26 -36.10
N PHE A 25 4.59 8.46 -36.20
CA PHE A 25 6.04 8.72 -36.26
C PHE A 25 6.59 9.21 -34.92
N THR A 26 5.79 9.14 -33.87
CA THR A 26 6.15 9.47 -32.48
C THR A 26 6.51 8.21 -31.69
N PRO A 27 7.06 8.28 -30.48
CA PRO A 27 7.08 7.16 -29.53
C PRO A 27 5.65 6.61 -29.30
N PRO A 28 5.47 5.35 -28.86
CA PRO A 28 6.49 4.33 -28.64
C PRO A 28 7.09 3.75 -29.94
N GLY A 29 8.35 3.28 -29.84
CA GLY A 29 9.13 2.78 -30.98
C GLY A 29 8.59 1.50 -31.63
N HIS A 30 7.77 0.71 -30.92
CA HIS A 30 7.14 -0.50 -31.48
C HIS A 30 6.09 -0.20 -32.57
N LYS A 31 5.69 1.07 -32.75
CA LYS A 31 4.80 1.50 -33.84
C LYS A 31 3.52 0.67 -33.98
N GLN A 32 2.78 0.54 -32.87
CA GLN A 32 1.54 -0.27 -32.82
C GLN A 32 1.78 -1.72 -33.24
N ALA A 33 2.70 -2.39 -32.57
CA ALA A 33 3.14 -3.77 -32.74
C ALA A 33 4.06 -4.07 -33.95
N ARG A 34 4.17 -3.18 -34.96
CA ARG A 34 4.96 -3.47 -36.16
C ARG A 34 6.45 -3.69 -35.90
N GLY A 35 7.02 -3.03 -34.89
CA GLY A 35 8.42 -3.14 -34.49
C GLY A 35 8.65 -3.92 -33.21
N ALA A 36 7.61 -4.52 -32.64
CA ALA A 36 7.73 -5.34 -31.44
C ALA A 36 8.26 -6.75 -31.79
N ASP A 37 9.01 -7.33 -30.84
CA ASP A 37 9.49 -8.72 -30.96
C ASP A 37 8.32 -9.70 -31.08
N PRO A 38 8.37 -10.65 -32.03
CA PRO A 38 7.29 -11.61 -32.25
C PRO A 38 6.91 -12.44 -31.02
N ALA A 39 7.89 -12.89 -30.21
CA ALA A 39 7.60 -13.68 -29.01
C ALA A 39 6.93 -12.83 -27.92
N VAL A 40 7.32 -11.57 -27.78
CA VAL A 40 6.64 -10.65 -26.85
C VAL A 40 5.21 -10.36 -27.30
N ARG A 41 4.95 -10.25 -28.63
CA ARG A 41 3.59 -10.07 -29.16
C ARG A 41 2.73 -11.32 -28.97
N GLU A 42 3.31 -12.50 -29.07
CA GLU A 42 2.63 -13.77 -28.81
C GLU A 42 2.15 -13.86 -27.35
N VAL A 43 3.00 -13.49 -26.39
CA VAL A 43 2.69 -13.53 -24.96
C VAL A 43 1.71 -12.43 -24.54
N LEU A 44 1.95 -11.18 -24.94
CA LEU A 44 1.17 -10.04 -24.48
C LEU A 44 -0.08 -9.76 -25.35
N GLY A 45 -0.10 -10.27 -26.57
CA GLY A 45 -1.12 -9.95 -27.56
C GLY A 45 -0.96 -8.57 -28.22
N ASP A 46 -1.38 -8.44 -29.47
CA ASP A 46 -1.29 -7.18 -30.22
C ASP A 46 -2.11 -6.03 -29.60
N ALA A 47 -3.16 -6.35 -28.84
CA ALA A 47 -4.03 -5.37 -28.22
C ALA A 47 -3.29 -4.42 -27.27
N VAL A 48 -2.29 -4.93 -26.55
CA VAL A 48 -1.44 -4.12 -25.65
C VAL A 48 -0.69 -3.06 -26.45
N PHE A 49 0.01 -3.45 -27.51
CA PHE A 49 0.78 -2.53 -28.36
C PHE A 49 -0.10 -1.54 -29.12
N LEU A 50 -1.30 -1.94 -29.52
CA LEU A 50 -2.28 -1.07 -30.17
C LEU A 50 -2.89 -0.04 -29.21
N GLY A 51 -2.87 -0.34 -27.91
CA GLY A 51 -3.33 0.54 -26.83
C GLY A 51 -2.22 1.40 -26.23
N ASP A 52 -0.95 1.05 -26.43
CA ASP A 52 0.18 1.79 -25.90
C ASP A 52 0.53 2.95 -26.85
N VAL A 53 0.00 4.12 -26.52
CA VAL A 53 0.11 5.35 -27.33
C VAL A 53 0.50 6.51 -26.42
N LEU A 54 1.03 7.60 -27.02
CA LEU A 54 1.30 8.80 -26.23
C LEU A 54 0.02 9.38 -25.64
N ALA A 55 0.05 9.68 -24.36
CA ALA A 55 -1.02 10.40 -23.70
C ALA A 55 -1.09 11.83 -24.24
N ALA A 56 -0.04 12.62 -24.09
CA ALA A 56 0.00 14.00 -24.59
C ALA A 56 0.30 14.05 -26.10
N GLY A 57 -0.59 14.69 -26.85
CA GLY A 57 -0.45 14.82 -28.30
C GLY A 57 -0.93 13.61 -29.12
N GLY A 58 -1.32 12.51 -28.46
CA GLY A 58 -1.90 11.33 -29.07
C GLY A 58 -3.37 11.16 -28.68
N LEU A 59 -3.56 10.78 -27.43
CA LEU A 59 -4.87 10.46 -26.87
C LEU A 59 -5.47 11.66 -26.15
N ASP A 60 -4.70 12.15 -25.16
CA ASP A 60 -5.07 13.34 -24.44
C ASP A 60 -4.28 14.53 -24.91
N ASP A 61 -4.64 15.61 -24.49
CA ASP A 61 -4.72 16.67 -25.15
C ASP A 61 -4.68 17.98 -24.44
N ARG A 62 -3.73 18.14 -23.54
CA ARG A 62 -3.29 19.48 -23.19
C ARG A 62 -2.97 20.32 -24.45
N LEU A 63 -2.61 19.67 -25.55
CA LEU A 63 -2.36 20.31 -26.85
C LEU A 63 -3.63 20.45 -27.70
N THR A 64 -4.54 19.49 -27.61
CA THR A 64 -5.75 19.47 -28.43
C THR A 64 -7.01 19.98 -27.68
N ARG A 65 -6.90 20.30 -26.39
CA ARG A 65 -7.94 20.79 -25.49
C ARG A 65 -9.11 19.82 -25.27
N GLY A 66 -8.95 18.53 -25.47
CA GLY A 66 -9.97 17.52 -25.22
C GLY A 66 -10.16 17.23 -23.72
N GLN A 67 -9.10 17.45 -22.89
CA GLN A 67 -9.13 17.28 -21.43
C GLN A 67 -9.69 15.90 -21.04
N VAL A 68 -9.18 14.85 -21.73
CA VAL A 68 -9.68 13.49 -21.56
C VAL A 68 -9.38 13.00 -20.16
N LEU A 69 -8.13 13.21 -19.70
CA LEU A 69 -7.69 12.80 -18.35
C LEU A 69 -8.44 13.58 -17.27
N GLU A 70 -8.53 14.90 -17.41
CA GLU A 70 -9.22 15.75 -16.44
C GLU A 70 -10.71 15.42 -16.32
N ARG A 71 -11.35 14.98 -17.42
CA ARG A 71 -12.75 14.49 -17.38
C ARG A 71 -12.87 13.17 -16.62
N ALA A 72 -11.93 12.24 -16.82
CA ALA A 72 -11.91 10.97 -16.09
C ALA A 72 -11.65 11.19 -14.59
N GLU A 73 -10.72 12.09 -14.25
CA GLU A 73 -10.40 12.49 -12.87
C GLU A 73 -11.60 13.14 -12.17
N LYS A 74 -12.37 13.99 -12.85
CA LYS A 74 -13.61 14.55 -12.33
C LYS A 74 -14.69 13.50 -12.07
N LEU A 75 -14.81 12.52 -12.98
CA LEU A 75 -15.74 11.41 -12.79
C LEU A 75 -15.32 10.52 -11.60
N MET A 76 -14.01 10.34 -11.40
CA MET A 76 -13.50 9.63 -10.22
C MET A 76 -13.79 10.40 -8.94
N ALA A 77 -13.51 11.70 -8.91
CA ALA A 77 -13.78 12.54 -7.75
C ALA A 77 -15.25 12.45 -7.31
N ASP A 78 -16.18 12.57 -8.27
CA ASP A 78 -17.61 12.45 -7.98
C ASP A 78 -18.00 11.04 -7.50
N ALA A 79 -17.42 9.98 -8.10
CA ALA A 79 -17.72 8.59 -7.73
C ALA A 79 -17.30 8.21 -6.31
N VAL A 80 -16.29 8.89 -5.75
CA VAL A 80 -15.74 8.62 -4.42
C VAL A 80 -15.90 9.80 -3.44
N HIS A 81 -16.77 10.75 -3.76
CA HIS A 81 -17.11 11.93 -2.93
C HIS A 81 -15.90 12.81 -2.58
N ALA A 82 -14.84 12.82 -3.39
CA ALA A 82 -13.72 13.74 -3.24
C ALA A 82 -13.96 15.04 -4.04
N GLU A 83 -13.34 16.15 -3.62
CA GLU A 83 -13.42 17.40 -4.38
C GLU A 83 -12.54 17.36 -5.64
N HIS A 84 -11.33 16.82 -5.50
CA HIS A 84 -10.37 16.68 -6.58
C HIS A 84 -9.70 15.30 -6.55
N THR A 85 -9.40 14.79 -7.73
CA THR A 85 -8.75 13.50 -7.92
C THR A 85 -7.71 13.60 -9.03
N PHE A 86 -6.59 12.89 -8.88
CA PHE A 86 -5.53 12.81 -9.87
C PHE A 86 -5.10 11.36 -10.08
N PHE A 87 -5.00 10.94 -11.35
CA PHE A 87 -4.51 9.63 -11.74
C PHE A 87 -2.98 9.61 -11.83
N THR A 88 -2.37 8.51 -11.43
CA THR A 88 -0.94 8.27 -11.63
C THR A 88 -0.65 6.86 -12.12
N THR A 89 0.39 6.74 -12.91
CA THR A 89 0.92 5.47 -13.46
C THR A 89 2.22 5.05 -12.78
N CYS A 90 2.54 5.65 -11.63
CA CYS A 90 3.78 5.41 -10.90
C CYS A 90 3.54 4.82 -9.49
N GLY A 91 2.36 4.26 -9.26
CA GLY A 91 1.96 3.63 -8.00
C GLY A 91 1.69 4.62 -6.86
N SER A 92 1.07 4.11 -5.79
CA SER A 92 0.86 4.89 -4.56
C SER A 92 2.15 5.34 -3.90
N SER A 93 3.27 4.68 -4.19
CA SER A 93 4.60 5.11 -3.73
C SER A 93 4.99 6.50 -4.24
N LEU A 94 4.56 6.89 -5.45
CA LEU A 94 4.70 8.27 -5.91
C LEU A 94 3.69 9.17 -5.20
N SER A 95 2.44 8.73 -5.13
CA SER A 95 1.33 9.53 -4.61
C SER A 95 1.57 9.95 -3.16
N VAL A 96 2.04 9.04 -2.30
CA VAL A 96 2.34 9.33 -0.90
C VAL A 96 3.51 10.31 -0.75
N LYS A 97 4.55 10.17 -1.60
CA LYS A 97 5.67 11.13 -1.61
C LYS A 97 5.20 12.52 -2.04
N ALA A 98 4.35 12.61 -3.06
CA ALA A 98 3.79 13.88 -3.51
C ALA A 98 2.91 14.53 -2.43
N ALA A 99 2.10 13.73 -1.71
CA ALA A 99 1.30 14.19 -0.58
C ALA A 99 2.19 14.77 0.53
N MET A 100 3.22 14.06 0.95
CA MET A 100 4.17 14.53 1.97
C MET A 100 4.86 15.84 1.57
N LEU A 101 5.37 15.91 0.33
CA LEU A 101 6.01 17.11 -0.23
C LEU A 101 5.06 18.31 -0.38
N SER A 102 3.74 18.08 -0.29
CA SER A 102 2.73 19.15 -0.33
C SER A 102 2.41 19.70 1.05
N VAL A 103 2.80 18.98 2.11
CA VAL A 103 2.48 19.32 3.51
C VAL A 103 3.73 19.81 4.26
N ALA A 104 4.88 19.18 4.06
CA ALA A 104 6.11 19.52 4.76
C ALA A 104 7.33 19.53 3.83
N GLY A 105 8.33 20.33 4.18
CA GLY A 105 9.58 20.47 3.47
C GLY A 105 10.81 20.13 4.33
N PRO A 106 12.04 20.45 3.84
CA PRO A 106 13.27 20.15 4.57
C PRO A 106 13.29 20.76 5.97
N HIS A 107 13.64 19.92 6.97
CA HIS A 107 13.70 20.28 8.41
C HIS A 107 12.37 20.68 9.04
N GLU A 108 11.26 20.51 8.32
CA GLU A 108 9.94 20.64 8.91
C GLU A 108 9.46 19.29 9.45
N LYS A 109 8.67 19.32 10.53
CA LYS A 109 8.16 18.11 11.19
C LYS A 109 6.85 17.65 10.59
N LEU A 110 6.70 16.34 10.44
CA LEU A 110 5.47 15.67 10.08
C LEU A 110 5.21 14.54 11.10
N LEU A 111 4.02 14.49 11.68
CA LEU A 111 3.60 13.34 12.48
C LEU A 111 3.33 12.15 11.54
N VAL A 112 3.92 11.00 11.83
CA VAL A 112 3.84 9.81 10.97
C VAL A 112 3.61 8.58 11.82
N GLY A 113 2.60 7.77 11.50
CA GLY A 113 2.43 6.44 12.10
C GLY A 113 3.66 5.57 11.86
N ARG A 114 4.21 4.92 12.92
CA ARG A 114 5.46 4.12 12.79
C ARG A 114 5.21 2.78 12.08
N ASP A 115 3.97 2.45 11.80
CA ASP A 115 3.52 1.36 10.94
C ASP A 115 3.43 1.71 9.45
N ALA A 116 3.98 2.87 9.04
CA ALA A 116 3.95 3.34 7.68
C ALA A 116 4.80 2.47 6.74
N HIS A 117 4.30 2.35 5.49
CA HIS A 117 4.99 1.64 4.42
C HIS A 117 6.32 2.31 4.03
N LYS A 118 7.28 1.55 3.52
CA LYS A 118 8.60 2.04 3.09
C LYS A 118 8.57 3.23 2.11
N SER A 119 7.49 3.42 1.37
CA SER A 119 7.30 4.59 0.49
C SER A 119 7.23 5.91 1.25
N VAL A 120 6.69 5.90 2.48
CA VAL A 120 6.67 7.06 3.39
C VAL A 120 8.10 7.40 3.82
N VAL A 121 8.90 6.40 4.20
CA VAL A 121 10.33 6.61 4.53
C VAL A 121 11.09 7.19 3.35
N SER A 122 10.83 6.67 2.14
CA SER A 122 11.40 7.27 0.91
C SER A 122 10.98 8.73 0.74
N GLY A 123 9.77 9.09 1.14
CA GLY A 123 9.28 10.47 1.17
C GLY A 123 10.05 11.34 2.17
N LEU A 124 10.29 10.84 3.39
CA LEU A 124 11.10 11.52 4.41
C LEU A 124 12.52 11.78 3.90
N VAL A 125 13.16 10.78 3.30
CA VAL A 125 14.51 10.88 2.74
C VAL A 125 14.56 11.92 1.62
N LEU A 126 13.64 11.86 0.65
CA LEU A 126 13.63 12.78 -0.49
C LEU A 126 13.33 14.22 -0.07
N ALA A 127 12.36 14.41 0.80
CA ALA A 127 11.92 15.73 1.25
C ALA A 127 12.83 16.35 2.33
N GLY A 128 13.60 15.55 3.06
CA GLY A 128 14.34 16.00 4.25
C GLY A 128 13.43 16.37 5.41
N ILE A 129 12.25 15.75 5.47
CA ILE A 129 11.27 15.95 6.55
C ILE A 129 11.79 15.26 7.82
N GLU A 130 11.62 15.92 8.96
CA GLU A 130 11.86 15.36 10.29
C GLU A 130 10.61 14.58 10.73
N PRO A 131 10.67 13.24 10.85
CA PRO A 131 9.53 12.47 11.33
C PRO A 131 9.33 12.65 12.83
N VAL A 132 8.08 12.84 13.23
CA VAL A 132 7.63 12.65 14.61
C VAL A 132 6.81 11.39 14.62
N TRP A 133 7.40 10.30 15.14
CA TRP A 133 6.77 9.00 15.12
C TRP A 133 5.60 8.92 16.09
N VAL A 134 4.46 8.43 15.61
CA VAL A 134 3.29 8.08 16.42
C VAL A 134 3.20 6.56 16.41
N GLU A 135 3.46 5.97 17.58
CA GLU A 135 3.59 4.51 17.69
C GLU A 135 2.24 3.81 17.50
N PRO A 136 2.20 2.69 16.75
CA PRO A 136 1.04 1.83 16.70
C PRO A 136 0.81 1.18 18.07
N ARG A 137 -0.43 0.79 18.32
CA ARG A 137 -0.80 0.04 19.53
C ARG A 137 -0.53 -1.45 19.30
N TRP A 138 0.11 -2.10 20.24
CA TRP A 138 0.55 -3.48 20.11
C TRP A 138 -0.30 -4.43 20.94
N ASP A 139 -0.87 -5.44 20.28
CA ASP A 139 -1.45 -6.60 20.94
C ASP A 139 -0.38 -7.68 21.09
N ALA A 140 0.09 -7.87 22.34
CA ALA A 140 1.16 -8.82 22.64
C ALA A 140 0.70 -10.29 22.60
N GLU A 141 -0.60 -10.57 22.75
CA GLU A 141 -1.14 -11.91 22.68
C GLU A 141 -1.23 -12.39 21.24
N ARG A 142 -1.75 -11.52 20.38
CA ARG A 142 -1.96 -11.82 18.97
C ARG A 142 -0.77 -11.46 18.09
N HIS A 143 0.22 -10.73 18.60
CA HIS A 143 1.32 -10.16 17.82
C HIS A 143 0.80 -9.33 16.63
N LEU A 144 -0.15 -8.43 16.90
CA LEU A 144 -0.73 -7.53 15.92
C LEU A 144 -0.44 -6.07 16.29
N ALA A 145 -0.12 -5.28 15.28
CA ALA A 145 -0.05 -3.83 15.40
C ALA A 145 -1.39 -3.21 14.95
N HIS A 146 -1.94 -2.33 15.78
CA HIS A 146 -3.15 -1.57 15.47
C HIS A 146 -2.80 -0.11 15.20
N PRO A 147 -3.51 0.59 14.30
CA PRO A 147 -3.25 1.99 14.02
C PRO A 147 -3.24 2.85 15.29
N PRO A 148 -2.45 3.94 15.32
CA PRO A 148 -2.50 4.90 16.43
C PRO A 148 -3.89 5.54 16.58
N ALA A 149 -4.26 5.88 17.82
CA ALA A 149 -5.52 6.55 18.12
C ALA A 149 -5.43 8.09 17.97
N PRO A 150 -6.56 8.81 17.90
CA PRO A 150 -6.59 10.27 17.89
C PRO A 150 -5.83 10.90 19.05
N GLU A 151 -5.89 10.31 20.25
CA GLU A 151 -5.19 10.79 21.46
C GLU A 151 -3.67 10.69 21.31
N ASP A 152 -3.16 9.73 20.55
CA ASP A 152 -1.74 9.57 20.28
C ASP A 152 -1.23 10.73 19.42
N PHE A 153 -1.98 11.07 18.37
CA PHE A 153 -1.71 12.26 17.55
C PHE A 153 -1.85 13.55 18.35
N ALA A 154 -2.87 13.65 19.21
CA ALA A 154 -3.07 14.84 20.05
C ALA A 154 -1.89 15.06 21.00
N ARG A 155 -1.34 13.99 21.61
CA ARG A 155 -0.14 14.04 22.45
C ARG A 155 1.10 14.43 21.65
N ALA A 156 1.28 13.84 20.47
CA ALA A 156 2.41 14.15 19.60
C ALA A 156 2.41 15.61 19.15
N PHE A 157 1.26 16.15 18.75
CA PHE A 157 1.12 17.58 18.43
C PHE A 157 1.33 18.50 19.63
N ALA A 158 0.96 18.07 20.84
CA ALA A 158 1.24 18.85 22.05
C ALA A 158 2.75 18.93 22.35
N ALA A 159 3.48 17.86 22.09
CA ALA A 159 4.93 17.81 22.22
C ALA A 159 5.67 18.50 21.07
N HIS A 160 5.10 18.53 19.87
CA HIS A 160 5.65 19.11 18.65
C HIS A 160 4.69 20.10 17.99
N PRO A 161 4.45 21.29 18.59
CA PRO A 161 3.46 22.24 18.08
C PRO A 161 3.86 22.90 16.75
N ASP A 162 5.09 22.72 16.30
CA ASP A 162 5.66 23.18 15.03
C ASP A 162 5.45 22.19 13.87
N ALA A 163 4.88 21.01 14.11
CA ALA A 163 4.58 20.04 13.07
C ALA A 163 3.58 20.60 12.03
N LYS A 164 3.72 20.18 10.78
CA LYS A 164 2.98 20.73 9.63
C LYS A 164 1.72 19.94 9.27
N GLY A 165 1.56 18.73 9.79
CA GLY A 165 0.43 17.85 9.53
C GLY A 165 0.68 16.47 10.10
N ALA A 166 -0.20 15.54 9.73
CA ALA A 166 -0.08 14.13 10.11
C ALA A 166 -0.25 13.20 8.91
N LEU A 167 0.35 12.01 8.99
CA LEU A 167 0.17 10.91 8.07
C LEU A 167 -0.15 9.64 8.86
N VAL A 168 -1.21 8.94 8.46
CA VAL A 168 -1.63 7.65 9.01
C VAL A 168 -1.89 6.64 7.88
N THR A 169 -1.61 5.36 8.11
CA THR A 169 -1.97 4.25 7.21
C THR A 169 -3.28 3.63 7.68
N SER A 170 -4.30 3.59 6.81
CA SER A 170 -5.60 2.98 7.09
C SER A 170 -6.35 2.69 5.78
N PRO A 171 -6.80 1.44 5.53
CA PRO A 171 -6.51 0.23 6.31
C PRO A 171 -5.02 -0.14 6.32
N THR A 172 -4.60 -0.85 7.36
CA THR A 172 -3.30 -1.55 7.33
C THR A 172 -3.36 -2.73 6.34
N PRO A 173 -2.22 -3.33 5.95
CA PRO A 173 -2.23 -4.55 5.14
C PRO A 173 -2.99 -5.73 5.76
N TYR A 174 -3.24 -5.67 7.08
CA TYR A 174 -4.00 -6.68 7.83
C TYR A 174 -5.51 -6.39 7.89
N GLY A 175 -5.96 -5.25 7.37
CA GLY A 175 -7.36 -4.83 7.39
C GLY A 175 -7.76 -3.95 8.60
N ALA A 176 -6.86 -3.70 9.55
CA ALA A 176 -7.15 -2.83 10.69
C ALA A 176 -7.30 -1.36 10.24
N CYS A 177 -8.36 -0.69 10.68
CA CYS A 177 -8.68 0.69 10.32
C CYS A 177 -8.55 1.64 11.52
N ALA A 178 -8.00 2.83 11.28
CA ALA A 178 -7.87 3.91 12.25
C ALA A 178 -9.18 4.69 12.42
N ASP A 179 -9.39 5.32 13.57
CA ASP A 179 -10.39 6.40 13.72
C ASP A 179 -9.95 7.64 12.95
N LEU A 180 -10.15 7.60 11.63
CA LEU A 180 -9.76 8.69 10.72
C LEU A 180 -10.52 9.99 11.05
N ARG A 181 -11.78 9.90 11.47
CA ARG A 181 -12.58 11.07 11.83
C ARG A 181 -12.04 11.77 13.07
N GLY A 182 -11.68 11.01 14.10
CA GLY A 182 -11.06 11.53 15.30
C GLY A 182 -9.69 12.14 15.03
N ILE A 183 -8.86 11.50 14.21
CA ILE A 183 -7.54 12.01 13.82
C ILE A 183 -7.68 13.30 12.99
N ALA A 184 -8.62 13.35 12.03
CA ALA A 184 -8.92 14.55 11.25
C ALA A 184 -9.34 15.72 12.15
N GLN A 185 -10.21 15.48 13.15
CA GLN A 185 -10.60 16.51 14.13
C GLN A 185 -9.40 17.06 14.93
N VAL A 186 -8.47 16.18 15.33
CA VAL A 186 -7.23 16.59 16.03
C VAL A 186 -6.37 17.49 15.14
N CYS A 187 -6.21 17.16 13.86
CA CYS A 187 -5.47 17.94 12.88
C CYS A 187 -6.15 19.29 12.60
N HIS A 188 -7.43 19.27 12.27
CA HIS A 188 -8.22 20.45 11.90
C HIS A 188 -8.40 21.44 13.08
N GLY A 189 -8.45 20.95 14.32
CA GLY A 189 -8.41 21.79 15.51
C GLY A 189 -7.16 22.68 15.60
N ARG A 190 -6.13 22.35 14.82
CA ARG A 190 -4.88 23.11 14.69
C ARG A 190 -4.71 23.76 13.31
N ARG A 191 -5.70 23.61 12.42
CA ARG A 191 -5.63 24.02 11.01
C ARG A 191 -4.45 23.35 10.26
N LEU A 192 -4.23 22.07 10.53
CA LEU A 192 -3.20 21.24 9.90
C LEU A 192 -3.85 20.13 9.09
N PRO A 193 -3.26 19.72 7.94
CA PRO A 193 -3.81 18.67 7.10
C PRO A 193 -3.52 17.27 7.64
N LEU A 194 -4.44 16.33 7.32
CA LEU A 194 -4.30 14.91 7.48
C LEU A 194 -4.06 14.24 6.12
N ILE A 195 -2.96 13.50 6.00
CA ILE A 195 -2.69 12.58 4.89
C ILE A 195 -3.08 11.16 5.32
N VAL A 196 -3.87 10.48 4.53
CA VAL A 196 -4.17 9.05 4.72
C VAL A 196 -3.54 8.23 3.60
N ASP A 197 -2.61 7.34 3.96
CA ASP A 197 -2.16 6.28 3.06
C ASP A 197 -3.20 5.14 3.11
N GLU A 198 -4.15 5.22 2.21
CA GLU A 198 -5.26 4.27 2.04
C GLU A 198 -5.00 3.35 0.83
N ALA A 199 -3.73 2.97 0.65
CA ALA A 199 -3.33 2.13 -0.48
C ALA A 199 -4.10 0.80 -0.55
N TRP A 200 -4.64 0.31 0.55
CA TRP A 200 -5.45 -0.91 0.64
C TRP A 200 -6.97 -0.65 0.62
N GLY A 201 -7.42 0.60 0.57
CA GLY A 201 -8.82 0.99 0.76
C GLY A 201 -9.56 1.48 -0.49
N ALA A 202 -9.06 1.23 -1.70
CA ALA A 202 -9.68 1.75 -2.94
C ALA A 202 -11.15 1.33 -3.13
N HIS A 203 -11.58 0.25 -2.51
CA HIS A 203 -12.94 -0.31 -2.60
C HIS A 203 -13.91 0.26 -1.55
N LEU A 204 -13.41 0.87 -0.48
CA LEU A 204 -14.20 1.31 0.68
C LEU A 204 -15.39 2.21 0.33
N PRO A 205 -15.29 3.21 -0.57
CA PRO A 205 -16.42 4.12 -0.86
C PRO A 205 -17.60 3.46 -1.55
N PHE A 206 -17.50 2.18 -1.96
CA PHE A 206 -18.50 1.55 -2.83
C PHE A 206 -19.48 0.59 -2.13
N HIS A 207 -19.34 0.40 -0.80
CA HIS A 207 -20.31 -0.41 -0.04
C HIS A 207 -20.48 0.11 1.39
N PRO A 208 -21.74 0.21 1.90
CA PRO A 208 -22.02 0.76 3.23
C PRO A 208 -21.53 -0.12 4.40
N ASP A 209 -21.30 -1.41 4.19
CA ASP A 209 -20.84 -2.36 5.21
C ASP A 209 -19.30 -2.44 5.27
N LEU A 210 -18.59 -1.65 4.43
CA LEU A 210 -17.16 -1.47 4.51
C LEU A 210 -16.80 -0.32 5.46
N PRO A 211 -15.57 -0.29 6.00
CA PRO A 211 -15.08 0.80 6.84
C PRO A 211 -15.19 2.18 6.19
N SER A 212 -15.15 3.21 7.03
CA SER A 212 -15.22 4.59 6.55
C SER A 212 -14.07 4.93 5.60
N TRP A 213 -14.43 5.44 4.44
CA TRP A 213 -13.54 6.01 3.43
C TRP A 213 -12.88 7.31 3.93
N ALA A 214 -11.60 7.51 3.65
CA ALA A 214 -10.83 8.62 4.20
C ALA A 214 -11.39 10.01 3.86
N MET A 215 -11.90 10.22 2.63
CA MET A 215 -12.49 11.51 2.26
C MET A 215 -13.79 11.78 3.05
N ASP A 216 -14.66 10.76 3.22
CA ASP A 216 -15.88 10.88 4.03
C ASP A 216 -15.57 11.03 5.52
N ALA A 217 -14.41 10.57 5.97
CA ALA A 217 -13.93 10.75 7.34
C ALA A 217 -13.28 12.13 7.58
N GLY A 218 -13.02 12.91 6.54
CA GLY A 218 -12.49 14.26 6.63
C GLY A 218 -10.97 14.38 6.44
N ALA A 219 -10.31 13.40 5.83
CA ALA A 219 -8.91 13.54 5.43
C ALA A 219 -8.77 14.64 4.36
N ASP A 220 -7.64 15.36 4.37
CA ASP A 220 -7.35 16.39 3.37
C ASP A 220 -6.72 15.80 2.12
N ILE A 221 -5.86 14.78 2.28
CA ILE A 221 -5.27 14.02 1.19
C ILE A 221 -5.44 12.53 1.47
N CYS A 222 -5.90 11.78 0.46
CA CYS A 222 -5.98 10.33 0.50
C CYS A 222 -5.24 9.75 -0.71
N VAL A 223 -4.50 8.66 -0.49
CA VAL A 223 -3.75 7.93 -1.53
C VAL A 223 -4.26 6.51 -1.63
N THR A 224 -4.66 6.08 -2.83
CA THR A 224 -5.16 4.72 -3.07
C THR A 224 -4.37 3.99 -4.15
N SER A 225 -4.18 2.68 -3.99
CA SER A 225 -3.66 1.77 -5.03
C SER A 225 -4.83 0.99 -5.64
N ILE A 226 -5.20 1.34 -6.87
CA ILE A 226 -6.33 0.67 -7.52
C ILE A 226 -5.98 -0.77 -7.90
N HIS A 227 -4.69 -1.06 -8.15
CA HIS A 227 -4.22 -2.41 -8.48
C HIS A 227 -4.22 -3.39 -7.29
N LYS A 228 -4.38 -2.92 -6.05
CA LYS A 228 -4.43 -3.79 -4.87
C LYS A 228 -5.83 -4.39 -4.70
N MET A 229 -6.76 -3.63 -4.13
CA MET A 229 -8.13 -4.08 -3.86
C MET A 229 -9.11 -3.78 -5.00
N GLY A 230 -8.72 -2.97 -5.98
CA GLY A 230 -9.45 -2.77 -7.22
C GLY A 230 -8.88 -3.62 -8.36
N SER A 231 -9.52 -3.59 -9.52
CA SER A 231 -9.09 -4.34 -10.72
C SER A 231 -8.30 -3.45 -11.72
N GLY A 232 -7.49 -2.53 -11.19
CA GLY A 232 -6.58 -1.74 -12.02
C GLY A 232 -5.35 -2.53 -12.43
N LEU A 233 -4.71 -2.11 -13.54
CA LEU A 233 -3.39 -2.63 -13.89
C LEU A 233 -2.36 -2.22 -12.85
N GLU A 234 -1.31 -3.02 -12.70
CA GLU A 234 -0.18 -2.75 -11.81
C GLU A 234 0.33 -1.31 -11.97
N GLN A 235 0.77 -0.66 -10.88
CA GLN A 235 1.13 0.76 -10.81
C GLN A 235 -0.06 1.74 -10.90
N GLY A 236 -1.28 1.30 -11.19
CA GLY A 236 -2.47 2.15 -11.20
C GLY A 236 -2.79 2.67 -9.81
N SER A 237 -2.66 3.97 -9.59
CA SER A 237 -2.94 4.63 -8.32
C SER A 237 -3.66 5.96 -8.53
N VAL A 238 -4.36 6.37 -7.51
CA VAL A 238 -5.13 7.62 -7.49
C VAL A 238 -4.86 8.33 -6.18
N PHE A 239 -4.75 9.63 -6.21
CA PHE A 239 -4.75 10.44 -5.00
C PHE A 239 -5.85 11.50 -5.07
N HIS A 240 -6.43 11.76 -3.92
CA HIS A 240 -7.58 12.65 -3.73
C HIS A 240 -7.20 13.79 -2.80
N VAL A 241 -7.79 14.95 -3.00
CA VAL A 241 -7.60 16.11 -2.13
C VAL A 241 -8.92 16.88 -2.00
N GLN A 242 -9.17 17.39 -0.79
CA GLN A 242 -10.33 18.22 -0.48
C GLN A 242 -9.99 19.27 0.58
N GLY A 243 -10.90 20.23 0.77
CA GLY A 243 -10.75 21.32 1.71
C GLY A 243 -9.76 22.39 1.25
N ASP A 244 -9.39 23.27 2.15
CA ASP A 244 -8.61 24.48 1.88
C ASP A 244 -7.17 24.44 2.44
N LEU A 245 -6.79 23.36 3.15
CA LEU A 245 -5.49 23.26 3.81
C LEU A 245 -4.35 22.91 2.83
N VAL A 246 -4.65 22.16 1.76
CA VAL A 246 -3.67 21.81 0.73
C VAL A 246 -4.21 22.17 -0.65
N PRO A 247 -3.64 23.16 -1.34
CA PRO A 247 -4.08 23.52 -2.69
C PRO A 247 -3.92 22.35 -3.68
N PRO A 248 -4.97 21.96 -4.43
CA PRO A 248 -4.89 20.84 -5.39
C PRO A 248 -3.78 21.02 -6.43
N GLN A 249 -3.53 22.26 -6.87
CA GLN A 249 -2.47 22.54 -7.84
C GLN A 249 -1.07 22.31 -7.25
N LEU A 250 -0.87 22.55 -5.95
CA LEU A 250 0.40 22.25 -5.28
C LEU A 250 0.67 20.75 -5.29
N LEU A 251 -0.33 19.94 -4.91
CA LEU A 251 -0.25 18.48 -4.93
C LEU A 251 0.05 17.97 -6.34
N LYS A 252 -0.64 18.49 -7.36
CA LYS A 252 -0.40 18.15 -8.77
C LYS A 252 1.03 18.49 -9.20
N ASN A 253 1.55 19.65 -8.83
CA ASN A 253 2.91 20.07 -9.17
C ASN A 253 3.96 19.16 -8.50
N ARG A 254 3.73 18.70 -7.26
CA ARG A 254 4.61 17.75 -6.57
C ARG A 254 4.58 16.37 -7.24
N SER A 255 3.39 15.93 -7.66
CA SER A 255 3.23 14.70 -8.44
C SER A 255 3.97 14.78 -9.79
N ASP A 256 3.85 15.88 -10.51
CA ASP A 256 4.52 16.09 -11.80
C ASP A 256 6.06 16.13 -11.66
N LEU A 257 6.57 16.65 -10.54
CA LEU A 257 8.00 16.65 -10.23
C LEU A 257 8.57 15.24 -10.07
N LEU A 258 7.81 14.34 -9.47
CA LEU A 258 8.22 12.97 -9.15
C LEU A 258 7.87 11.98 -10.26
N GLY A 259 6.91 12.31 -11.11
CA GLY A 259 6.32 11.43 -12.08
C GLY A 259 7.09 11.29 -13.38
N THR A 260 6.67 10.32 -14.18
CA THR A 260 7.14 10.16 -15.55
C THR A 260 6.50 11.19 -16.48
N THR A 261 7.26 11.63 -17.48
CA THR A 261 6.73 12.49 -18.58
C THR A 261 6.05 11.71 -19.69
N SER A 262 6.06 10.36 -19.62
CA SER A 262 5.45 9.44 -20.58
C SER A 262 4.56 8.42 -19.89
N PRO A 263 3.45 8.86 -19.25
CA PRO A 263 2.56 7.98 -18.51
C PRO A 263 1.89 6.96 -19.44
N SER A 264 1.71 5.74 -18.94
CA SER A 264 1.04 4.66 -19.69
C SER A 264 -0.47 4.91 -19.81
N VAL A 265 -0.92 5.04 -21.03
CA VAL A 265 -2.36 5.18 -21.35
C VAL A 265 -3.14 3.91 -20.99
N LEU A 266 -2.51 2.74 -21.05
CA LEU A 266 -3.14 1.48 -20.64
C LEU A 266 -3.54 1.51 -19.17
N ILE A 267 -2.66 2.02 -18.30
CA ILE A 267 -2.95 2.19 -16.88
C ILE A 267 -4.08 3.20 -16.69
N TYR A 268 -4.03 4.36 -17.34
CA TYR A 268 -5.10 5.35 -17.25
C TYR A 268 -6.46 4.80 -17.73
N ALA A 269 -6.47 4.02 -18.82
CA ALA A 269 -7.69 3.38 -19.31
C ALA A 269 -8.23 2.34 -18.31
N GLY A 270 -7.33 1.60 -17.66
CA GLY A 270 -7.69 0.67 -16.58
C GLY A 270 -8.33 1.38 -15.38
N LEU A 271 -7.73 2.50 -14.93
CA LEU A 271 -8.25 3.32 -13.82
C LEU A 271 -9.66 3.88 -14.15
N ASP A 272 -9.83 4.43 -15.33
CA ASP A 272 -11.12 5.01 -15.79
C ASP A 272 -12.19 3.93 -16.00
N GLY A 273 -11.81 2.76 -16.54
CA GLY A 273 -12.69 1.61 -16.69
C GLY A 273 -13.14 1.05 -15.34
N TRP A 274 -12.23 0.87 -14.41
CA TRP A 274 -12.53 0.43 -13.05
C TRP A 274 -13.45 1.43 -12.32
N ARG A 275 -13.16 2.73 -12.37
CA ARG A 275 -14.02 3.76 -11.82
C ARG A 275 -15.45 3.64 -12.35
N ARG A 276 -15.63 3.49 -13.67
CA ARG A 276 -16.96 3.32 -14.27
C ARG A 276 -17.67 2.07 -13.74
N GLN A 277 -16.97 0.95 -13.67
CA GLN A 277 -17.50 -0.30 -13.14
C GLN A 277 -17.99 -0.13 -11.71
N MET A 278 -17.17 0.48 -10.85
CA MET A 278 -17.50 0.69 -9.44
C MET A 278 -18.63 1.71 -9.24
N ALA A 279 -18.63 2.81 -9.98
CA ALA A 279 -19.71 3.78 -9.91
C ALA A 279 -21.08 3.22 -10.33
N LEU A 280 -21.11 2.23 -11.24
CA LEU A 280 -22.34 1.63 -11.74
C LEU A 280 -22.77 0.38 -10.98
N ARG A 281 -21.81 -0.41 -10.46
CA ARG A 281 -22.06 -1.74 -9.90
C ARG A 281 -21.30 -2.00 -8.59
N GLY A 282 -20.63 -0.99 -8.02
CA GLY A 282 -19.75 -1.18 -6.87
C GLY A 282 -20.46 -1.84 -5.68
N ARG A 283 -21.68 -1.39 -5.37
CA ARG A 283 -22.46 -2.00 -4.29
C ARG A 283 -22.74 -3.49 -4.49
N GLU A 284 -23.11 -3.89 -5.73
CA GLU A 284 -23.34 -5.29 -6.07
C GLU A 284 -22.05 -6.12 -5.99
N LEU A 285 -20.97 -5.59 -6.59
CA LEU A 285 -19.69 -6.29 -6.66
C LEU A 285 -19.05 -6.46 -5.28
N MET A 286 -19.05 -5.40 -4.47
CA MET A 286 -18.50 -5.46 -3.10
C MET A 286 -19.39 -6.28 -2.18
N GLY A 287 -20.72 -6.23 -2.34
CA GLY A 287 -21.64 -7.10 -1.60
C GLY A 287 -21.35 -8.58 -1.84
N GLY A 288 -21.16 -8.98 -3.10
CA GLY A 288 -20.78 -10.35 -3.46
C GLY A 288 -19.40 -10.74 -2.90
N ALA A 289 -18.43 -9.83 -2.93
CA ALA A 289 -17.10 -10.09 -2.35
C ALA A 289 -17.17 -10.26 -0.81
N LEU A 290 -17.98 -9.44 -0.12
CA LEU A 290 -18.20 -9.55 1.32
C LEU A 290 -18.88 -10.87 1.71
N GLU A 291 -19.90 -11.30 0.96
CA GLU A 291 -20.55 -12.59 1.16
C GLU A 291 -19.56 -13.74 0.96
N LEU A 292 -18.78 -13.72 -0.12
CA LEU A 292 -17.76 -14.72 -0.40
C LEU A 292 -16.66 -14.77 0.68
N ALA A 293 -16.16 -13.59 1.11
CA ALA A 293 -15.18 -13.51 2.17
C ALA A 293 -15.72 -14.10 3.48
N ALA A 294 -16.98 -13.85 3.83
CA ALA A 294 -17.62 -14.43 5.03
C ALA A 294 -17.72 -15.95 4.92
N GLU A 295 -18.12 -16.50 3.76
CA GLU A 295 -18.14 -17.95 3.50
C GLU A 295 -16.75 -18.58 3.67
N VAL A 296 -15.72 -17.97 3.08
CA VAL A 296 -14.32 -18.44 3.15
C VAL A 296 -13.80 -18.41 4.59
N ARG A 297 -14.02 -17.32 5.32
CA ARG A 297 -13.60 -17.17 6.72
C ARG A 297 -14.23 -18.26 7.60
N GLY A 298 -15.55 -18.49 7.48
CA GLY A 298 -16.25 -19.56 8.20
C GLY A 298 -15.71 -20.95 7.86
N ALA A 299 -15.37 -21.21 6.59
CA ALA A 299 -14.82 -22.50 6.18
C ALA A 299 -13.37 -22.73 6.64
N ILE A 300 -12.59 -21.68 6.83
CA ILE A 300 -11.22 -21.77 7.38
C ILE A 300 -11.27 -22.08 8.88
N GLU A 301 -12.22 -21.48 9.64
CA GLU A 301 -12.40 -21.77 11.07
C GLU A 301 -12.76 -23.24 11.37
N GLU A 302 -13.27 -23.96 10.38
CA GLU A 302 -13.51 -25.42 10.50
C GLU A 302 -12.24 -26.27 10.31
N ILE A 303 -11.09 -25.67 9.99
CA ILE A 303 -9.82 -26.36 9.80
C ILE A 303 -9.03 -26.32 11.12
N ASP A 304 -8.83 -27.46 11.75
CA ASP A 304 -8.11 -27.57 13.02
C ASP A 304 -6.74 -26.88 13.00
N GLY A 305 -6.53 -25.95 13.94
CA GLY A 305 -5.28 -25.22 14.12
C GLY A 305 -5.11 -23.98 13.23
N LEU A 306 -6.12 -23.62 12.44
CA LEU A 306 -6.20 -22.33 11.75
C LEU A 306 -7.20 -21.42 12.46
N HIS A 307 -6.93 -20.11 12.45
CA HIS A 307 -7.83 -19.08 12.96
C HIS A 307 -7.80 -17.88 12.01
N VAL A 308 -8.96 -17.37 11.62
CA VAL A 308 -9.05 -16.16 10.79
C VAL A 308 -9.20 -14.95 11.70
N ASN A 309 -8.18 -14.10 11.74
CA ASN A 309 -8.31 -12.86 12.49
C ASN A 309 -9.50 -12.04 11.96
N ASP A 310 -10.41 -11.71 12.84
CA ASP A 310 -11.66 -11.05 12.52
C ASP A 310 -11.85 -9.73 13.29
N ARG A 311 -13.09 -9.19 13.26
CA ARG A 311 -13.43 -7.95 13.93
C ARG A 311 -13.15 -7.99 15.44
N ASP A 312 -13.36 -9.13 16.09
CA ASP A 312 -13.16 -9.26 17.54
C ASP A 312 -11.67 -9.29 17.91
N ASP A 313 -10.80 -9.72 16.98
CA ASP A 313 -9.35 -9.65 17.14
C ASP A 313 -8.79 -8.23 16.88
N PHE A 314 -9.38 -7.52 15.93
CA PHE A 314 -8.86 -6.20 15.52
C PHE A 314 -9.48 -5.02 16.26
N CYS A 315 -10.75 -5.10 16.68
CA CYS A 315 -11.50 -3.96 17.20
C CYS A 315 -11.80 -4.09 18.69
N GLY A 316 -11.76 -2.96 19.39
CA GLY A 316 -12.06 -2.91 20.83
C GLY A 316 -11.27 -1.82 21.56
N ALA A 317 -11.40 -1.78 22.88
CA ALA A 317 -10.71 -0.80 23.70
C ALA A 317 -9.18 -0.97 23.60
N GLY A 318 -8.51 0.04 23.06
CA GLY A 318 -7.05 0.01 22.85
C GLY A 318 -6.63 -0.71 21.55
N LEU A 319 -7.56 -1.14 20.72
CA LEU A 319 -7.32 -1.77 19.42
C LEU A 319 -7.72 -0.83 18.26
N ALA A 320 -7.88 -1.35 17.03
CA ALA A 320 -8.35 -0.57 15.89
C ALA A 320 -9.80 -0.09 16.08
N ASP A 321 -10.18 0.95 15.35
CA ASP A 321 -11.54 1.51 15.37
C ASP A 321 -12.51 0.67 14.54
N ASP A 322 -12.04 0.22 13.38
CA ASP A 322 -12.82 -0.58 12.45
C ASP A 322 -11.95 -1.63 11.74
N PHE A 323 -12.57 -2.47 10.93
CA PHE A 323 -11.93 -3.60 10.27
C PHE A 323 -12.49 -3.83 8.87
N ASP A 324 -11.60 -3.94 7.88
CA ASP A 324 -11.93 -4.38 6.52
C ASP A 324 -11.92 -5.92 6.47
N PRO A 325 -13.06 -6.57 6.18
CA PRO A 325 -13.15 -8.03 6.18
C PRO A 325 -12.62 -8.71 4.91
N LEU A 326 -12.30 -7.97 3.86
CA LEU A 326 -11.87 -8.55 2.58
C LEU A 326 -10.44 -9.12 2.62
N PRO A 327 -9.45 -8.48 3.29
CA PRO A 327 -8.21 -9.18 3.63
C PRO A 327 -8.48 -10.31 4.63
N THR A 328 -8.31 -11.56 4.19
CA THR A 328 -8.51 -12.76 5.02
C THR A 328 -7.18 -13.16 5.63
N ILE A 329 -6.93 -12.73 6.86
CA ILE A 329 -5.68 -12.94 7.59
C ILE A 329 -5.82 -14.20 8.45
N ILE A 330 -5.01 -15.21 8.18
CA ILE A 330 -5.09 -16.54 8.75
C ILE A 330 -3.92 -16.76 9.70
N ASP A 331 -4.17 -16.82 10.98
CA ASP A 331 -3.21 -17.27 11.99
C ASP A 331 -3.07 -18.80 11.89
N ILE A 332 -1.85 -19.25 11.59
CA ILE A 332 -1.54 -20.67 11.42
C ILE A 332 -0.66 -21.20 12.54
N SER A 333 -0.47 -20.45 13.61
CA SER A 333 0.37 -20.86 14.75
C SER A 333 -0.11 -22.17 15.40
N GLY A 334 -1.41 -22.47 15.35
CA GLY A 334 -2.00 -23.69 15.87
C GLY A 334 -1.54 -24.97 15.16
N ILE A 335 -1.08 -24.91 13.91
CA ILE A 335 -0.47 -26.05 13.21
C ILE A 335 1.05 -26.15 13.42
N GLY A 336 1.68 -25.16 14.09
CA GLY A 336 3.10 -25.18 14.46
C GLY A 336 4.06 -24.97 13.28
N VAL A 337 3.63 -24.23 12.24
CA VAL A 337 4.41 -23.87 11.04
C VAL A 337 4.47 -22.36 10.96
N THR A 338 5.60 -21.79 10.53
CA THR A 338 5.68 -20.34 10.26
C THR A 338 4.93 -19.96 8.99
N GLY A 339 4.40 -18.73 8.93
CA GLY A 339 3.75 -18.23 7.71
C GLY A 339 4.68 -18.29 6.51
N TYR A 340 5.96 -17.99 6.67
CA TYR A 340 6.96 -18.08 5.60
C TYR A 340 7.01 -19.50 4.99
N ARG A 341 7.16 -20.52 5.84
CA ARG A 341 7.22 -21.90 5.41
C ARG A 341 5.93 -22.38 4.76
N ALA A 342 4.78 -21.95 5.32
CA ALA A 342 3.47 -22.27 4.78
C ALA A 342 3.25 -21.66 3.39
N ALA A 343 3.60 -20.38 3.21
CA ALA A 343 3.47 -19.69 1.93
C ALA A 343 4.36 -20.30 0.84
N ASP A 344 5.60 -20.67 1.19
CA ASP A 344 6.50 -21.36 0.26
C ASP A 344 5.92 -22.71 -0.16
N TRP A 345 5.43 -23.50 0.79
CA TRP A 345 4.79 -24.79 0.48
C TRP A 345 3.56 -24.64 -0.41
N LEU A 346 2.68 -23.65 -0.10
CA LEU A 346 1.49 -23.38 -0.91
C LEU A 346 1.86 -23.01 -2.35
N ARG A 347 2.88 -22.19 -2.54
CA ARG A 347 3.38 -21.81 -3.86
C ARG A 347 3.96 -22.98 -4.63
N GLU A 348 4.81 -23.79 -4.00
CA GLU A 348 5.55 -24.87 -4.66
C GLU A 348 4.69 -26.10 -4.96
N HIS A 349 3.66 -26.38 -4.14
CA HIS A 349 2.92 -27.63 -4.22
C HIS A 349 1.46 -27.46 -4.61
N ARG A 350 0.92 -26.26 -4.47
CA ARG A 350 -0.50 -25.97 -4.75
C ARG A 350 -0.71 -24.83 -5.74
N GLU A 351 0.38 -24.19 -6.21
CA GLU A 351 0.33 -23.03 -7.12
C GLU A 351 -0.53 -21.88 -6.54
N VAL A 352 -0.53 -21.73 -5.19
CA VAL A 352 -1.29 -20.71 -4.47
C VAL A 352 -0.32 -19.67 -3.90
N GLU A 353 -0.50 -18.41 -4.29
CA GLU A 353 0.28 -17.28 -3.80
C GLU A 353 -0.49 -16.51 -2.73
N MET A 354 0.16 -16.24 -1.61
CA MET A 354 -0.40 -15.44 -0.51
C MET A 354 0.12 -14.01 -0.57
N HIS A 355 -0.74 -13.02 -0.33
CA HIS A 355 -0.35 -11.61 -0.46
C HIS A 355 0.41 -11.07 0.76
N LEU A 356 0.16 -11.61 1.94
CA LEU A 356 0.78 -11.25 3.20
C LEU A 356 1.32 -12.49 3.89
N VAL A 357 2.53 -12.38 4.44
CA VAL A 357 3.20 -13.47 5.14
C VAL A 357 4.02 -12.91 6.29
N ASP A 358 3.80 -13.40 7.51
CA ASP A 358 4.66 -13.11 8.66
C ASP A 358 5.05 -14.42 9.37
N HIS A 359 5.75 -14.33 10.50
CA HIS A 359 6.19 -15.50 11.26
C HIS A 359 5.03 -16.37 11.78
N ARG A 360 3.81 -15.86 11.82
CA ARG A 360 2.64 -16.48 12.43
C ARG A 360 1.47 -16.63 11.46
N ARG A 361 1.43 -15.82 10.38
CA ARG A 361 0.25 -15.66 9.53
C ARG A 361 0.56 -15.75 8.06
N ILE A 362 -0.49 -16.14 7.32
CA ILE A 362 -0.60 -15.95 5.88
C ILE A 362 -1.87 -15.16 5.59
N GLY A 363 -1.89 -14.34 4.55
CA GLY A 363 -3.04 -13.54 4.17
C GLY A 363 -3.47 -13.79 2.73
N ALA A 364 -4.76 -14.05 2.55
CA ALA A 364 -5.42 -14.07 1.24
C ALA A 364 -6.21 -12.78 1.05
N GLN A 365 -6.22 -12.25 -0.17
CA GLN A 365 -6.99 -11.08 -0.53
C GLN A 365 -8.21 -11.52 -1.33
N ILE A 366 -9.40 -11.35 -0.77
CA ILE A 366 -10.65 -11.65 -1.47
C ILE A 366 -11.17 -10.36 -2.12
N THR A 367 -11.49 -10.43 -3.40
CA THR A 367 -11.98 -9.30 -4.19
C THR A 367 -13.23 -9.69 -4.99
N HIS A 368 -13.79 -8.73 -5.72
CA HIS A 368 -14.87 -9.02 -6.66
C HIS A 368 -14.44 -9.82 -7.91
N GLY A 369 -13.15 -10.12 -8.03
CA GLY A 369 -12.60 -10.99 -9.07
C GLY A 369 -12.58 -12.46 -8.70
N ASP A 370 -12.87 -12.78 -7.43
CA ASP A 370 -12.90 -14.13 -6.92
C ASP A 370 -14.31 -14.74 -6.97
N ASP A 371 -14.36 -16.06 -7.02
CA ASP A 371 -15.57 -16.85 -6.99
C ASP A 371 -15.42 -18.12 -6.11
N ARG A 372 -16.48 -18.96 -6.05
CA ARG A 372 -16.44 -20.21 -5.28
C ARG A 372 -15.48 -21.27 -5.83
N GLU A 373 -15.07 -21.17 -7.11
CA GLU A 373 -14.07 -22.06 -7.69
C GLU A 373 -12.69 -21.69 -7.17
N THR A 374 -12.28 -20.41 -7.31
CA THR A 374 -10.97 -19.92 -6.85
C THR A 374 -10.81 -20.07 -5.33
N THR A 375 -11.83 -19.73 -4.56
CA THR A 375 -11.81 -19.88 -3.09
C THR A 375 -11.89 -21.34 -2.64
N GLY A 376 -12.53 -22.21 -3.42
CA GLY A 376 -12.54 -23.67 -3.19
C GLY A 376 -11.15 -24.27 -3.30
N GLU A 377 -10.33 -23.84 -4.27
CA GLU A 377 -8.93 -24.26 -4.41
C GLU A 377 -8.08 -23.79 -3.22
N LEU A 378 -8.28 -22.53 -2.76
CA LEU A 378 -7.62 -22.02 -1.56
C LEU A 378 -7.97 -22.89 -0.33
N LEU A 379 -9.24 -23.18 -0.10
CA LEU A 379 -9.68 -24.01 1.03
C LEU A 379 -9.14 -25.43 0.97
N ALA A 380 -9.07 -26.04 -0.22
CA ALA A 380 -8.47 -27.34 -0.42
C ALA A 380 -6.97 -27.33 -0.11
N ALA A 381 -6.25 -26.28 -0.53
CA ALA A 381 -4.82 -26.10 -0.26
C ALA A 381 -4.56 -25.92 1.26
N LEU A 382 -5.38 -25.12 1.96
CA LEU A 382 -5.25 -24.91 3.41
C LEU A 382 -5.53 -26.20 4.21
N LYS A 383 -6.53 -26.99 3.84
CA LYS A 383 -6.80 -28.29 4.46
C LYS A 383 -5.63 -29.26 4.30
N GLU A 384 -5.02 -29.27 3.11
CA GLU A 384 -3.84 -30.10 2.89
C GLU A 384 -2.62 -29.60 3.67
N LEU A 385 -2.39 -28.29 3.69
CA LEU A 385 -1.33 -27.68 4.52
C LEU A 385 -1.46 -28.09 5.98
N ALA A 386 -2.65 -27.97 6.57
CA ALA A 386 -2.91 -28.38 7.95
C ALA A 386 -2.61 -29.88 8.18
N ARG A 387 -2.96 -30.74 7.21
CA ARG A 387 -2.71 -32.18 7.28
C ARG A 387 -1.22 -32.52 7.24
N ILE A 388 -0.40 -31.81 6.45
CA ILE A 388 1.03 -32.11 6.28
C ILE A 388 1.93 -31.27 7.19
N ALA A 389 1.32 -30.37 7.98
CA ALA A 389 2.04 -29.47 8.88
C ALA A 389 3.07 -30.18 9.80
N PRO A 390 2.82 -31.41 10.33
CA PRO A 390 3.84 -32.14 11.10
C PRO A 390 5.17 -32.33 10.37
N ASP A 391 5.15 -32.44 9.03
CA ASP A 391 6.34 -32.63 8.20
C ASP A 391 7.06 -31.32 7.88
N LEU A 392 6.48 -30.16 8.24
CA LEU A 392 7.01 -28.83 7.97
C LEU A 392 7.53 -28.09 9.21
N ARG A 393 7.48 -28.70 10.41
CA ARG A 393 7.75 -28.06 11.71
C ARG A 393 9.21 -27.73 12.02
N ASP A 394 10.15 -28.00 11.14
CA ASP A 394 11.59 -27.80 11.36
C ASP A 394 12.07 -26.34 11.13
N ALA A 395 11.17 -25.38 11.00
CA ALA A 395 11.55 -23.97 10.83
C ALA A 395 12.13 -23.39 12.13
N PRO A 396 13.23 -22.61 12.06
CA PRO A 396 13.77 -21.92 13.23
C PRO A 396 12.76 -20.93 13.81
N GLU A 397 12.78 -20.77 15.13
CA GLU A 397 11.94 -19.79 15.81
C GLU A 397 12.42 -18.37 15.51
N VAL A 398 11.48 -17.47 15.25
CA VAL A 398 11.77 -16.04 15.05
C VAL A 398 11.76 -15.33 16.40
N ASP A 399 12.86 -14.70 16.76
CA ASP A 399 12.98 -13.91 18.00
C ASP A 399 12.33 -12.53 17.81
N VAL A 400 11.03 -12.45 18.05
CA VAL A 400 10.24 -11.22 17.88
C VAL A 400 10.47 -10.29 19.06
N PRO A 401 11.07 -9.09 18.86
CA PRO A 401 11.32 -8.15 19.94
C PRO A 401 10.03 -7.52 20.46
N SER A 402 10.06 -7.07 21.70
CA SER A 402 8.99 -6.25 22.26
C SER A 402 8.87 -4.92 21.52
N PRO A 403 7.71 -4.23 21.55
CA PRO A 403 7.55 -2.91 20.94
C PRO A 403 8.54 -1.87 21.45
N ALA A 404 8.96 -1.98 22.72
CA ALA A 404 9.95 -1.09 23.30
C ALA A 404 11.35 -1.29 22.67
N GLU A 405 11.69 -2.53 22.31
CA GLU A 405 12.95 -2.88 21.65
C GLU A 405 12.95 -2.54 20.16
N LEU A 406 11.76 -2.54 19.51
CA LEU A 406 11.58 -2.08 18.12
C LEU A 406 11.59 -0.55 18.00
N ARG A 407 11.43 0.19 19.10
CA ARG A 407 11.49 1.65 19.10
C ARG A 407 12.94 2.11 19.10
N LEU A 408 13.50 2.25 17.91
CA LEU A 408 14.88 2.70 17.74
C LEU A 408 15.02 4.22 17.94
N GLU A 409 16.16 4.66 18.49
CA GLU A 409 16.48 6.07 18.66
C GLU A 409 16.80 6.71 17.30
N GLN A 410 16.02 7.71 16.87
CA GLN A 410 16.33 8.53 15.68
C GLN A 410 17.43 9.54 16.03
N VAL A 411 18.66 9.30 15.57
CA VAL A 411 19.85 10.11 15.90
C VAL A 411 20.12 11.17 14.83
N ALA A 412 19.78 10.89 13.59
CA ALA A 412 19.97 11.79 12.45
C ALA A 412 18.71 11.81 11.57
N LEU A 413 18.52 12.85 10.77
CA LEU A 413 17.46 12.86 9.78
C LEU A 413 17.62 11.69 8.80
N PRO A 414 16.55 11.02 8.38
CA PRO A 414 16.63 9.93 7.42
C PRO A 414 17.39 10.30 6.15
N ARG A 415 17.22 11.52 5.65
CA ARG A 415 17.94 12.05 4.49
C ARG A 415 19.45 12.14 4.72
N ASP A 416 19.87 12.69 5.85
CA ASP A 416 21.29 12.95 6.15
C ASP A 416 22.04 11.63 6.32
N ALA A 417 21.42 10.65 6.97
CA ALA A 417 21.97 9.31 7.13
C ALA A 417 22.04 8.57 5.78
N PHE A 418 20.98 8.63 4.97
CA PHE A 418 20.91 7.91 3.70
C PHE A 418 21.90 8.42 2.65
N PHE A 419 22.07 9.75 2.53
CA PHE A 419 22.97 10.38 1.57
C PHE A 419 24.35 10.73 2.15
N GLY A 420 24.52 10.53 3.46
CA GLY A 420 25.78 10.80 4.16
C GLY A 420 26.90 9.83 3.83
N SER A 421 28.06 10.08 4.38
CA SER A 421 29.19 9.15 4.29
C SER A 421 28.88 7.89 5.07
N ALA A 422 28.98 6.73 4.44
CA ALA A 422 28.62 5.43 5.02
C ALA A 422 29.71 4.39 4.79
N GLU A 423 29.66 3.31 5.56
CA GLU A 423 30.48 2.12 5.41
C GLU A 423 29.66 0.87 5.69
N ASP A 424 30.08 -0.27 5.14
CA ASP A 424 29.49 -1.55 5.44
C ASP A 424 30.27 -2.22 6.58
N VAL A 425 29.58 -2.67 7.63
CA VAL A 425 30.19 -3.34 8.78
C VAL A 425 29.57 -4.73 8.96
N PRO A 426 30.31 -5.74 9.44
CA PRO A 426 29.72 -7.02 9.80
C PRO A 426 28.52 -6.83 10.74
N VAL A 427 27.45 -7.59 10.54
CA VAL A 427 26.23 -7.44 11.38
C VAL A 427 26.52 -7.61 12.88
N ALA A 428 27.50 -8.43 13.25
CA ALA A 428 27.95 -8.63 14.63
C ALA A 428 28.54 -7.34 15.26
N GLU A 429 28.97 -6.38 14.47
CA GLU A 429 29.55 -5.11 14.89
C GLU A 429 28.60 -3.92 14.69
N ALA A 430 27.39 -4.17 14.16
CA ALA A 430 26.44 -3.12 13.81
C ALA A 430 25.66 -2.55 14.99
N ALA A 431 25.54 -3.28 16.11
CA ALA A 431 24.83 -2.79 17.29
C ALA A 431 25.48 -1.50 17.85
N GLY A 432 24.66 -0.50 18.14
CA GLY A 432 25.08 0.84 18.56
C GLY A 432 25.48 1.80 17.42
N ARG A 433 25.65 1.31 16.18
CA ARG A 433 25.92 2.14 15.01
C ARG A 433 24.60 2.78 14.51
N ILE A 434 24.72 3.80 13.69
CA ILE A 434 23.56 4.50 13.08
C ILE A 434 23.35 3.94 11.66
N ALA A 435 22.16 3.45 11.39
CA ALA A 435 21.82 2.90 10.07
C ALA A 435 21.90 3.98 8.99
N ALA A 436 22.49 3.63 7.85
CA ALA A 436 22.51 4.46 6.64
C ALA A 436 21.60 3.90 5.54
N GLU A 437 20.92 2.82 5.81
CA GLU A 437 19.98 2.16 4.91
C GLU A 437 18.68 1.81 5.62
N MET A 438 17.66 1.45 4.85
CA MET A 438 16.39 0.94 5.33
C MET A 438 16.41 -0.58 5.30
N ILE A 439 15.91 -1.23 6.35
CA ILE A 439 15.78 -2.69 6.39
C ILE A 439 14.32 -3.03 6.62
N THR A 440 13.70 -3.64 5.62
CA THR A 440 12.25 -3.86 5.58
C THR A 440 11.93 -5.33 5.38
N PRO A 441 11.31 -6.00 6.35
CA PRO A 441 10.62 -7.28 6.10
C PRO A 441 9.53 -7.11 5.03
N TYR A 442 9.52 -7.99 4.04
CA TYR A 442 8.56 -7.92 2.94
C TYR A 442 7.97 -9.29 2.62
N PRO A 443 6.63 -9.42 2.48
CA PRO A 443 5.58 -8.48 2.86
C PRO A 443 5.52 -8.22 4.39
N PRO A 444 4.86 -7.15 4.90
CA PRO A 444 4.03 -6.17 4.19
C PRO A 444 4.76 -4.92 3.73
N GLY A 445 6.08 -4.77 4.00
CA GLY A 445 6.84 -3.59 3.58
C GLY A 445 6.86 -2.47 4.61
N ILE A 446 6.74 -2.80 5.90
CA ILE A 446 6.90 -1.88 7.04
C ILE A 446 8.34 -2.00 7.54
N PRO A 447 9.14 -0.93 7.48
CA PRO A 447 10.55 -1.00 7.86
C PRO A 447 10.76 -1.24 9.34
N ALA A 448 11.60 -2.23 9.67
CA ALA A 448 12.07 -2.46 11.04
C ALA A 448 13.19 -1.48 11.42
N VAL A 449 14.02 -1.08 10.46
CA VAL A 449 15.11 -0.11 10.62
C VAL A 449 15.01 0.99 9.57
N LEU A 450 15.23 2.23 9.98
CA LEU A 450 15.24 3.40 9.12
C LEU A 450 16.62 4.04 9.09
N PRO A 451 16.99 4.72 7.99
CA PRO A 451 18.18 5.55 7.98
C PRO A 451 18.15 6.59 9.12
N GLY A 452 19.25 6.71 9.85
CA GLY A 452 19.38 7.61 10.98
C GLY A 452 18.97 7.04 12.31
N GLU A 453 18.44 5.82 12.37
CA GLU A 453 18.14 5.11 13.62
C GLU A 453 19.39 4.38 14.15
N ARG A 454 19.50 4.31 15.49
CA ARG A 454 20.54 3.55 16.17
C ARG A 454 20.17 2.08 16.23
N LEU A 455 20.97 1.24 15.62
CA LEU A 455 20.81 -0.21 15.61
C LEU A 455 20.95 -0.81 17.02
N THR A 456 20.08 -1.76 17.35
CA THR A 456 20.12 -2.47 18.62
C THR A 456 20.26 -3.97 18.40
N GLU A 457 20.84 -4.68 19.37
CA GLU A 457 21.01 -6.14 19.30
C GLU A 457 19.66 -6.89 19.15
N PRO A 458 18.57 -6.51 19.87
CA PRO A 458 17.27 -7.17 19.66
C PRO A 458 16.75 -7.08 18.22
N VAL A 459 16.86 -5.90 17.58
CA VAL A 459 16.39 -5.73 16.20
C VAL A 459 17.24 -6.52 15.20
N LEU A 460 18.57 -6.52 15.38
CA LEU A 460 19.46 -7.29 14.50
C LEU A 460 19.22 -8.80 14.64
N ARG A 461 18.98 -9.28 15.85
CA ARG A 461 18.65 -10.68 16.14
C ARG A 461 17.31 -11.09 15.53
N TYR A 462 16.27 -10.24 15.64
CA TYR A 462 14.97 -10.43 14.97
C TYR A 462 15.14 -10.62 13.47
N LEU A 463 15.86 -9.72 12.81
CA LEU A 463 16.06 -9.78 11.37
C LEU A 463 16.83 -11.05 10.95
N ARG A 464 17.87 -11.43 11.70
CA ARG A 464 18.66 -12.65 11.41
C ARG A 464 17.86 -13.93 11.65
N THR A 465 17.13 -14.03 12.76
CA THR A 465 16.28 -15.21 13.02
C THR A 465 15.12 -15.27 12.04
N GLY A 466 14.58 -14.11 11.63
CA GLY A 466 13.57 -14.00 10.58
C GLY A 466 14.07 -14.52 9.22
N LEU A 467 15.27 -14.09 8.79
CA LEU A 467 15.93 -14.62 7.59
C LEU A 467 16.09 -16.14 7.64
N GLY A 468 16.56 -16.66 8.77
CA GLY A 468 16.69 -18.12 8.98
C GLY A 468 15.35 -18.86 8.90
N ALA A 469 14.24 -18.18 9.18
CA ALA A 469 12.88 -18.72 9.10
C ALA A 469 12.19 -18.50 7.74
N GLY A 470 12.83 -17.80 6.79
CA GLY A 470 12.30 -17.53 5.46
C GLY A 470 11.80 -16.10 5.24
N MET A 471 12.04 -15.16 6.17
CA MET A 471 11.78 -13.74 5.96
C MET A 471 12.60 -13.22 4.78
N TYR A 472 11.99 -12.37 3.95
CA TYR A 472 12.67 -11.74 2.82
C TYR A 472 12.94 -10.26 3.08
N LEU A 473 14.16 -9.79 2.80
CA LEU A 473 14.63 -8.42 3.00
C LEU A 473 15.12 -7.84 1.66
N PRO A 474 14.25 -7.16 0.88
CA PRO A 474 14.61 -6.68 -0.46
C PRO A 474 15.39 -5.36 -0.47
N ASP A 475 15.42 -4.61 0.62
CA ASP A 475 15.91 -3.23 0.63
C ASP A 475 17.39 -3.05 1.01
N PRO A 476 17.98 -3.80 1.98
CA PRO A 476 19.37 -3.61 2.35
C PRO A 476 20.32 -3.95 1.22
N GLY A 477 21.49 -3.33 1.24
CA GLY A 477 22.57 -3.59 0.28
C GLY A 477 23.06 -5.05 0.31
N ASP A 478 22.94 -5.69 1.45
CA ASP A 478 23.20 -7.11 1.66
C ASP A 478 21.91 -7.79 2.18
N PRO A 479 21.13 -8.46 1.32
CA PRO A 479 19.87 -9.07 1.71
C PRO A 479 20.01 -10.27 2.68
N GLU A 480 21.20 -10.85 2.78
CA GLU A 480 21.51 -11.93 3.72
C GLU A 480 21.95 -11.41 5.11
N LEU A 481 22.10 -10.09 5.25
CA LEU A 481 22.54 -9.42 6.47
C LEU A 481 23.85 -9.99 7.08
N GLU A 482 24.80 -10.36 6.24
CA GLU A 482 26.18 -10.60 6.70
C GLU A 482 26.82 -9.27 7.09
N SER A 483 26.43 -8.20 6.40
CA SER A 483 26.84 -6.82 6.67
C SER A 483 25.65 -5.86 6.71
N VAL A 484 25.84 -4.71 7.36
CA VAL A 484 24.85 -3.62 7.43
C VAL A 484 25.54 -2.30 7.09
N ARG A 485 24.88 -1.49 6.30
CA ARG A 485 25.36 -0.17 5.93
C ARG A 485 25.07 0.85 7.04
N VAL A 486 26.12 1.48 7.55
CA VAL A 486 26.04 2.41 8.69
C VAL A 486 26.71 3.74 8.37
N VAL A 487 26.31 4.79 9.07
CA VAL A 487 26.93 6.13 8.98
C VAL A 487 28.36 6.07 9.56
N LYS A 488 29.31 6.71 8.85
CA LYS A 488 30.71 6.80 9.29
C LYS A 488 30.90 7.69 10.51
#